data_2f5218c2ece633e379e502fd6b82f6b6
#
_entry.id   2f5218c2ece633e379e502fd6b82f6b6
#
_cell.length_a   1.000
_cell.length_b   1.000
_cell.length_c   1.000
_cell.angle_alpha   90.00
_cell.angle_beta   90.00
_cell.angle_gamma   90.00
#
_symmetry.space_group_name_H-M   'P 1'
#
loop_
_entity.id
_entity.type
_entity.pdbx_description
1 polymer ?
#
loop_
_entity_poly.entity_id
_entity_poly.type
_entity_poly.pdbx_seq_one_letter_code
_entity_poly.pdbx_strand_id
1 'polypeptide(L)'
;MNSANLQLQGLLTVVAELLGTLQTKGMLSGTELDDLLGRAEQTAGRDAEARPGASAVELETVLFPIRLLMEANRASERDERLGFSELTRLVGQNKPPRPGVQSPDESFALAVETERERDA
;
A
#
# COMPACT_ATOMS: atom_id res chain seq x y z
N MET A 1 15.88 -6.01 12.05
CA MET A 1 15.49 -5.14 10.91
C MET A 1 16.73 -4.60 10.25
N ASN A 2 16.87 -4.63 8.95
CA ASN A 2 18.08 -4.15 8.31
C ASN A 2 18.09 -2.62 8.18
N SER A 3 19.29 -2.05 7.99
CA SER A 3 19.50 -0.59 7.91
C SER A 3 18.68 0.06 6.79
N ALA A 4 18.55 -0.62 5.65
CA ALA A 4 17.81 -0.08 4.50
C ALA A 4 16.32 0.11 4.84
N ASN A 5 15.72 -0.83 5.57
CA ASN A 5 14.33 -0.70 6.00
C ASN A 5 14.13 0.46 6.97
N LEU A 6 15.05 0.65 7.89
CA LEU A 6 15.00 1.77 8.83
C LEU A 6 15.16 3.10 8.12
N GLN A 7 16.07 3.18 7.16
CA GLN A 7 16.28 4.37 6.35
C GLN A 7 15.04 4.69 5.51
N LEU A 8 14.41 3.67 4.92
CA LEU A 8 13.18 3.82 4.17
C LEU A 8 12.05 4.35 5.06
N GLN A 9 11.93 3.82 6.28
CA GLN A 9 10.93 4.30 7.23
C GLN A 9 11.13 5.78 7.54
N GLY A 10 12.37 6.22 7.76
CA GLY A 10 12.69 7.63 7.98
C GLY A 10 12.32 8.49 6.78
N LEU A 11 12.66 8.04 5.58
CA LEU A 11 12.33 8.76 4.34
C LEU A 11 10.81 8.87 4.14
N LEU A 12 10.08 7.79 4.38
CA LEU A 12 8.61 7.79 4.28
C LEU A 12 7.99 8.76 5.28
N THR A 13 8.56 8.87 6.48
CA THR A 13 8.10 9.84 7.49
C THR A 13 8.25 11.27 6.97
N VAL A 14 9.40 11.59 6.37
CA VAL A 14 9.63 12.92 5.80
C VAL A 14 8.66 13.22 4.66
N VAL A 15 8.44 12.25 3.76
CA VAL A 15 7.49 12.42 2.65
C VAL A 15 6.07 12.63 3.19
N ALA A 16 5.65 11.84 4.17
CA ALA A 16 4.32 11.98 4.78
C ALA A 16 4.13 13.37 5.40
N GLU A 17 5.14 13.87 6.11
CA GLU A 17 5.09 15.21 6.71
C GLU A 17 5.03 16.29 5.63
N LEU A 18 5.79 16.15 4.54
CA LEU A 18 5.76 17.08 3.42
C LEU A 18 4.37 17.13 2.77
N LEU A 19 3.78 15.97 2.49
CA LEU A 19 2.45 15.89 1.89
C LEU A 19 1.39 16.48 2.82
N GLY A 20 1.48 16.20 4.12
CA GLY A 20 0.58 16.77 5.12
C GLY A 20 0.70 18.29 5.22
N THR A 21 1.90 18.83 5.11
CA THR A 21 2.15 20.27 5.12
C THR A 21 1.54 20.95 3.90
N LEU A 22 1.71 20.37 2.70
CA LEU A 22 1.13 20.89 1.47
C LEU A 22 -0.40 20.89 1.55
N GLN A 23 -0.98 19.86 2.14
CA GLN A 23 -2.42 19.75 2.34
C GLN A 23 -2.92 20.81 3.33
N THR A 24 -2.24 20.98 4.46
CA THR A 24 -2.57 21.98 5.46
C THR A 24 -2.51 23.40 4.89
N LYS A 25 -1.56 23.67 4.03
CA LYS A 25 -1.41 24.96 3.36
C LYS A 25 -2.43 25.17 2.24
N GLY A 26 -3.24 24.19 1.94
CA GLY A 26 -4.24 24.28 0.87
C GLY A 26 -3.68 24.15 -0.54
N MET A 27 -2.43 23.72 -0.68
CA MET A 27 -1.78 23.55 -1.98
C MET A 27 -2.21 22.24 -2.66
N LEU A 28 -2.59 21.24 -1.85
CA LEU A 28 -3.16 19.97 -2.32
C LEU A 28 -4.36 19.62 -1.46
N SER A 29 -5.47 19.25 -2.10
CA SER A 29 -6.60 18.64 -1.39
C SER A 29 -6.32 17.17 -1.12
N GLY A 30 -7.09 16.56 -0.20
CA GLY A 30 -7.02 15.12 0.02
C GLY A 30 -7.28 14.32 -1.24
N THR A 31 -8.25 14.75 -2.07
CA THR A 31 -8.55 14.11 -3.34
C THR A 31 -7.41 14.24 -4.35
N GLU A 32 -6.81 15.42 -4.46
CA GLU A 32 -5.65 15.62 -5.33
C GLU A 32 -4.47 14.76 -4.91
N LEU A 33 -4.24 14.63 -3.61
CA LEU A 33 -3.19 13.80 -3.07
C LEU A 33 -3.45 12.32 -3.36
N ASP A 34 -4.70 11.86 -3.19
CA ASP A 34 -5.07 10.49 -3.50
C ASP A 34 -4.85 10.19 -4.99
N ASP A 35 -5.22 11.11 -5.87
CA ASP A 35 -5.00 10.97 -7.31
C ASP A 35 -3.49 10.90 -7.65
N LEU A 36 -2.69 11.75 -7.01
CA LEU A 36 -1.23 11.75 -7.18
C LEU A 36 -0.63 10.40 -6.79
N LEU A 37 -1.02 9.89 -5.64
CA LEU A 37 -0.51 8.61 -5.13
C LEU A 37 -0.98 7.45 -6.02
N GLY A 38 -2.21 7.51 -6.53
CA GLY A 38 -2.72 6.52 -7.48
C GLY A 38 -1.92 6.50 -8.78
N ARG A 39 -1.56 7.68 -9.31
CA ARG A 39 -0.70 7.76 -10.50
C ARG A 39 0.70 7.22 -10.22
N ALA A 40 1.26 7.52 -9.05
CA ALA A 40 2.55 6.99 -8.63
C ALA A 40 2.53 5.46 -8.55
N GLU A 41 1.45 4.90 -8.01
CA GLU A 41 1.26 3.45 -7.93
C GLU A 41 1.25 2.82 -9.33
N GLN A 42 0.51 3.41 -10.26
CA GLN A 42 0.44 2.92 -11.63
C GLN A 42 1.79 3.00 -12.35
N THR A 43 2.49 4.12 -12.21
CA THR A 43 3.80 4.32 -12.86
C THR A 43 4.83 3.35 -12.31
N ALA A 44 4.94 3.25 -10.99
CA ALA A 44 5.90 2.36 -10.36
C ALA A 44 5.58 0.89 -10.65
N GLY A 45 4.30 0.54 -10.73
CA GLY A 45 3.86 -0.80 -11.08
C GLY A 45 4.26 -1.18 -12.49
N ARG A 46 4.01 -0.30 -13.46
CA ARG A 46 4.40 -0.54 -14.85
C ARG A 46 5.92 -0.65 -15.02
N ASP A 47 6.67 0.21 -14.35
CA ASP A 47 8.12 0.18 -14.40
C ASP A 47 8.68 -1.13 -13.81
N ALA A 48 8.09 -1.58 -12.71
CA ALA A 48 8.50 -2.84 -12.07
C ALA A 48 8.19 -4.04 -12.96
N GLU A 49 7.00 -4.08 -13.57
CA GLU A 49 6.58 -5.17 -14.46
C GLU A 49 7.41 -5.24 -15.73
N ALA A 50 7.91 -4.10 -16.20
CA ALA A 50 8.73 -4.02 -17.42
C ALA A 50 10.14 -4.56 -17.21
N ARG A 51 10.60 -4.76 -15.98
CA ARG A 51 11.94 -5.32 -15.73
C ARG A 51 11.99 -6.78 -16.13
N PRO A 52 13.07 -7.21 -16.80
CA PRO A 52 13.28 -8.65 -17.10
C PRO A 52 13.27 -9.47 -15.82
N GLY A 53 12.49 -10.55 -15.79
CA GLY A 53 12.40 -11.43 -14.63
C GLY A 53 11.62 -10.87 -13.46
N ALA A 54 10.77 -9.87 -13.68
CA ALA A 54 9.94 -9.27 -12.63
C ALA A 54 9.04 -10.33 -11.97
N SER A 55 8.99 -10.31 -10.63
CA SER A 55 8.16 -11.20 -9.84
C SER A 55 7.04 -10.42 -9.16
N ALA A 56 5.98 -11.14 -8.73
CA ALA A 56 4.90 -10.55 -7.97
C ALA A 56 5.39 -9.96 -6.64
N VAL A 57 6.38 -10.60 -6.01
CA VAL A 57 6.97 -10.12 -4.76
C VAL A 57 7.72 -8.81 -4.97
N GLU A 58 8.48 -8.69 -6.05
CA GLU A 58 9.18 -7.45 -6.38
C GLU A 58 8.19 -6.31 -6.64
N LEU A 59 7.12 -6.58 -7.36
CA LEU A 59 6.07 -5.61 -7.63
C LEU A 59 5.47 -5.09 -6.33
N GLU A 60 5.09 -5.98 -5.42
CA GLU A 60 4.54 -5.59 -4.13
C GLU A 60 5.52 -4.80 -3.28
N THR A 61 6.79 -5.17 -3.34
CA THR A 61 7.85 -4.48 -2.59
C THR A 61 7.99 -3.03 -3.06
N VAL A 62 7.94 -2.81 -4.38
CA VAL A 62 8.02 -1.46 -4.96
C VAL A 62 6.78 -0.64 -4.59
N LEU A 63 5.60 -1.26 -4.60
CA LEU A 63 4.34 -0.57 -4.34
C LEU A 63 4.07 -0.31 -2.85
N PHE A 64 4.73 -1.03 -1.96
CA PHE A 64 4.49 -0.93 -0.52
C PHE A 64 4.60 0.50 0.03
N PRO A 65 5.69 1.25 -0.23
CA PRO A 65 5.80 2.62 0.31
C PRO A 65 4.72 3.56 -0.22
N ILE A 66 4.30 3.39 -1.47
CA ILE A 66 3.25 4.21 -2.06
C ILE A 66 1.91 3.90 -1.39
N ARG A 67 1.59 2.63 -1.21
CA ARG A 67 0.36 2.18 -0.55
C ARG A 67 0.32 2.60 0.91
N LEU A 68 1.48 2.63 1.58
CA LEU A 68 1.59 3.13 2.94
C LEU A 68 1.19 4.61 3.02
N LEU A 69 1.67 5.43 2.08
CA LEU A 69 1.30 6.83 2.02
C LEU A 69 -0.18 7.03 1.70
N MET A 70 -0.76 6.18 0.86
CA MET A 70 -2.20 6.20 0.58
C MET A 70 -3.01 5.94 1.85
N GLU A 71 -2.61 4.97 2.66
CA GLU A 71 -3.28 4.68 3.93
C GLU A 71 -3.11 5.84 4.93
N ALA A 72 -1.94 6.46 4.97
CA ALA A 72 -1.70 7.63 5.81
C ALA A 72 -2.61 8.80 5.41
N ASN A 73 -2.80 9.02 4.11
CA ASN A 73 -3.69 10.06 3.61
C ASN A 73 -5.13 9.78 4.00
N ARG A 74 -5.60 8.55 3.85
CA ARG A 74 -6.95 8.14 4.24
C ARG A 74 -7.18 8.33 5.74
N ALA A 75 -6.19 7.96 6.56
CA ALA A 75 -6.27 8.16 8.00
C ALA A 75 -6.35 9.65 8.35
N SER A 76 -5.57 10.48 7.68
CA SER A 76 -5.58 11.93 7.88
C SER A 76 -6.95 12.54 7.56
N GLU A 77 -7.64 12.03 6.54
CA GLU A 77 -9.00 12.47 6.20
C GLU A 77 -10.01 12.16 7.31
N ARG A 78 -9.73 11.14 8.13
CA ARG A 78 -10.54 10.78 9.30
C ARG A 78 -10.02 11.39 10.59
N ASP A 79 -9.09 12.35 10.52
CA ASP A 79 -8.41 12.96 11.66
C ASP A 79 -7.67 11.94 12.53
N GLU A 80 -7.16 10.89 11.91
CA GLU A 80 -6.38 9.86 12.59
C GLU A 80 -4.90 9.99 12.24
N ARG A 81 -4.03 9.84 13.23
CA ARG A 81 -2.59 9.73 13.02
C ARG A 81 -2.17 8.32 13.40
N LEU A 82 -1.90 7.51 12.38
CA LEU A 82 -1.51 6.13 12.58
C LEU A 82 0.00 6.00 12.51
N GLY A 83 0.55 5.13 13.36
CA GLY A 83 1.96 4.81 13.33
C GLY A 83 2.30 3.88 12.17
N PHE A 84 3.59 3.68 11.94
CA PHE A 84 4.10 2.86 10.85
C PHE A 84 3.54 1.43 10.90
N SER A 85 3.48 0.82 12.09
CA SER A 85 2.98 -0.54 12.26
C SER A 85 1.50 -0.68 11.87
N GLU A 86 0.67 0.31 12.26
CA GLU A 86 -0.74 0.33 11.88
C GLU A 86 -0.92 0.48 10.38
N LEU A 87 -0.15 1.40 9.76
CA LEU A 87 -0.21 1.62 8.33
C LEU A 87 0.23 0.39 7.55
N THR A 88 1.27 -0.29 8.02
CA THR A 88 1.75 -1.53 7.42
C THR A 88 0.66 -2.61 7.44
N ARG A 89 -0.05 -2.72 8.57
CA ARG A 89 -1.16 -3.66 8.71
C ARG A 89 -2.28 -3.35 7.70
N LEU A 90 -2.63 -2.08 7.55
CA LEU A 90 -3.67 -1.65 6.62
C LEU A 90 -3.28 -1.92 5.17
N VAL A 91 -2.03 -1.71 4.79
CA VAL A 91 -1.55 -2.04 3.45
C VAL A 91 -1.73 -3.54 3.18
N GLY A 92 -1.40 -4.39 4.17
CA GLY A 92 -1.59 -5.83 4.03
C GLY A 92 -3.05 -6.24 3.88
N GLN A 93 -3.96 -5.57 4.61
CA GLN A 93 -5.40 -5.86 4.54
C GLN A 93 -6.04 -5.39 3.24
N ASN A 94 -5.60 -4.26 2.68
CA ASN A 94 -6.21 -3.63 1.51
C ASN A 94 -5.49 -3.99 0.21
N LYS A 95 -4.56 -4.92 0.27
CA LYS A 95 -3.78 -5.34 -0.87
C LYS A 95 -4.66 -6.04 -1.91
N PRO A 96 -4.61 -5.63 -3.20
CA PRO A 96 -5.39 -6.30 -4.23
C PRO A 96 -4.88 -7.72 -4.47
N PRO A 97 -5.75 -8.63 -4.98
CA PRO A 97 -5.31 -9.97 -5.33
C PRO A 97 -4.21 -9.95 -6.39
N ARG A 98 -3.22 -10.85 -6.23
CA ARG A 98 -2.16 -11.00 -7.22
C ARG A 98 -2.68 -11.79 -8.42
N PRO A 99 -2.46 -11.31 -9.65
CA PRO A 99 -2.82 -12.10 -10.82
C PRO A 99 -2.07 -13.44 -10.84
N GLY A 100 -2.81 -14.54 -10.85
CA GLY A 100 -2.25 -15.89 -10.96
C GLY A 100 -1.53 -16.40 -9.72
N VAL A 101 -1.52 -15.65 -8.62
CA VAL A 101 -0.92 -16.06 -7.36
C VAL A 101 -1.88 -15.77 -6.23
N GLN A 102 -2.19 -16.79 -5.42
CA GLN A 102 -3.00 -16.63 -4.22
C GLN A 102 -2.10 -16.60 -3.00
N SER A 103 -2.38 -15.69 -2.06
CA SER A 103 -1.72 -15.74 -0.78
C SER A 103 -2.21 -16.96 0.00
N PRO A 104 -1.44 -17.50 0.97
CA PRO A 104 -1.92 -18.59 1.80
C PRO A 104 -3.24 -18.29 2.50
N ASP A 105 -3.44 -17.05 2.92
CA ASP A 105 -4.67 -16.63 3.60
C ASP A 105 -5.86 -16.65 2.65
N GLU A 106 -5.69 -16.18 1.43
CA GLU A 106 -6.74 -16.20 0.40
C GLU A 106 -7.11 -17.62 0.03
N SER A 107 -6.11 -18.50 -0.15
CA SER A 107 -6.34 -19.90 -0.44
C SER A 107 -7.13 -20.58 0.67
N PHE A 108 -6.81 -20.28 1.92
CA PHE A 108 -7.52 -20.80 3.07
C PHE A 108 -8.96 -20.30 3.11
N ALA A 109 -9.18 -19.00 2.90
CA ALA A 109 -10.51 -18.42 2.90
C ALA A 109 -11.38 -19.01 1.79
N LEU A 110 -10.84 -19.18 0.58
CA LEU A 110 -11.57 -19.80 -0.52
C LEU A 110 -11.92 -21.25 -0.24
N ALA A 111 -11.01 -22.00 0.38
CA ALA A 111 -11.28 -23.40 0.76
C ALA A 111 -12.41 -23.50 1.78
N VAL A 112 -12.41 -22.61 2.77
CA VAL A 112 -13.47 -22.55 3.79
C VAL A 112 -14.81 -22.19 3.17
N GLU A 113 -14.86 -21.20 2.29
CA GLU A 113 -16.09 -20.81 1.60
C GLU A 113 -16.63 -21.93 0.72
N THR A 114 -15.76 -22.62 0.00
CA THR A 114 -16.14 -23.75 -0.84
C THR A 114 -16.75 -24.89 -0.01
N GLU A 115 -16.16 -25.17 1.13
CA GLU A 115 -16.70 -26.19 2.05
C GLU A 115 -18.06 -25.79 2.60
N ARG A 116 -18.25 -24.53 2.98
CA ARG A 116 -19.54 -24.01 3.45
C ARG A 116 -20.61 -24.12 2.37
N GLU A 117 -20.28 -23.80 1.14
CA GLU A 117 -21.21 -23.90 0.01
C GLU A 117 -21.59 -25.35 -0.28
N ARG A 118 -20.66 -26.29 -0.10
CA ARG A 118 -20.93 -27.72 -0.26
C ARG A 118 -21.83 -28.25 0.84
N ASP A 119 -21.66 -27.74 2.04
CA ASP A 119 -22.45 -28.16 3.20
C ASP A 119 -23.84 -27.51 3.24
N ALA A 120 -24.02 -26.48 2.45
CA ALA A 120 -25.33 -25.84 2.30
C ALA A 120 -26.12 -26.54 1.22
#